data_febaa4966c8208b79e0d1ff790b6010f
#
_entry.id   febaa4966c8208b79e0d1ff790b6010f
#
_cell.length_a   1.000
_cell.length_b   1.000
_cell.length_c   1.000
_cell.angle_alpha   90.00
_cell.angle_beta   90.00
_cell.angle_gamma   90.00
#
_symmetry.space_group_name_H-M   'P 1'
#
loop_
_entity.id
_entity.type
_entity.pdbx_description
1 polymer ?
#
loop_
_entity_poly.entity_id
_entity_poly.type
_entity_poly.pdbx_seq_one_letter_code
_entity_poly.pdbx_strand_id
1 'polypeptide(L)'
;RLVDVAQELIVREDDCGTTLGVWIDNVQADTPNRRSYIETKLYGRALAVDTTLGDGTVVARNTIVGDELMETLRDDTSFNRVRVRSVLTCDAELGVCALCYGRSLASGKAIELGEAVGVIAAQSIGEPGTQLTMRTFHTGGVAGKDIAGGLPRVVELFEARTPKGSARLA
;
A
#
# COMPACT_ATOMS: atom_id res chain seq x y z
N ARG A 1 -20.25 1.15 -7.13
CA ARG A 1 -19.47 0.38 -8.13
C ARG A 1 -18.14 -0.15 -7.57
N LEU A 2 -17.38 0.66 -6.81
CA LEU A 2 -16.14 0.15 -6.20
C LEU A 2 -16.40 -0.99 -5.22
N VAL A 3 -17.44 -0.88 -4.40
CA VAL A 3 -17.84 -1.93 -3.46
C VAL A 3 -18.27 -3.19 -4.21
N ASP A 4 -19.03 -3.07 -5.28
CA ASP A 4 -19.51 -4.22 -6.07
C ASP A 4 -18.35 -5.04 -6.65
N VAL A 5 -17.28 -4.37 -7.09
CA VAL A 5 -16.07 -5.04 -7.61
C VAL A 5 -15.19 -5.61 -6.50
N ALA A 6 -15.10 -4.90 -5.39
CA ALA A 6 -14.16 -5.23 -4.32
C ALA A 6 -14.74 -6.14 -3.21
N GLN A 7 -16.04 -6.41 -3.20
CA GLN A 7 -16.71 -7.17 -2.13
C GLN A 7 -16.20 -8.60 -1.98
N GLU A 8 -15.66 -9.19 -3.04
CA GLU A 8 -15.11 -10.55 -3.01
C GLU A 8 -13.68 -10.63 -2.44
N LEU A 9 -13.03 -9.47 -2.28
CA LEU A 9 -11.71 -9.38 -1.65
C LEU A 9 -11.83 -9.51 -0.13
N ILE A 10 -11.80 -10.75 0.33
CA ILE A 10 -11.88 -11.15 1.73
C ILE A 10 -10.59 -11.87 2.11
N VAL A 11 -10.17 -11.76 3.36
CA VAL A 11 -9.04 -12.54 3.89
C VAL A 11 -9.51 -13.97 4.10
N ARG A 12 -8.99 -14.92 3.30
CA ARG A 12 -9.48 -16.30 3.29
C ARG A 12 -8.52 -17.33 3.85
N GLU A 13 -7.25 -17.02 3.90
CA GLU A 13 -6.18 -17.91 4.39
C GLU A 13 -5.10 -17.12 5.13
N ASP A 14 -4.32 -17.80 5.96
CA ASP A 14 -3.26 -17.17 6.73
C ASP A 14 -2.05 -16.86 5.85
N ASP A 15 -1.60 -17.80 5.04
CA ASP A 15 -0.40 -17.68 4.20
C ASP A 15 -0.58 -18.39 2.86
N CYS A 16 -0.53 -17.67 1.76
CA CYS A 16 -0.53 -18.22 0.40
C CYS A 16 0.82 -18.84 -0.03
N GLY A 17 1.84 -18.82 0.83
CA GLY A 17 3.16 -19.40 0.58
C GLY A 17 4.05 -18.64 -0.42
N THR A 18 3.57 -17.55 -1.01
CA THR A 18 4.33 -16.80 -2.02
C THR A 18 5.65 -16.27 -1.47
N THR A 19 6.71 -16.31 -2.29
CA THR A 19 7.98 -15.65 -2.04
C THR A 19 8.08 -14.32 -2.77
N LEU A 20 7.06 -13.98 -3.56
CA LEU A 20 6.98 -12.71 -4.26
C LEU A 20 6.67 -11.58 -3.28
N GLY A 21 6.98 -10.36 -3.69
CA GLY A 21 6.75 -9.18 -2.87
C GLY A 21 7.17 -7.91 -3.60
N VAL A 22 6.85 -6.78 -3.00
CA VAL A 22 7.21 -5.46 -3.51
C VAL A 22 8.49 -4.99 -2.83
N TRP A 23 9.41 -4.43 -3.60
CA TRP A 23 10.61 -3.82 -3.07
C TRP A 23 10.31 -2.42 -2.55
N ILE A 24 10.78 -2.16 -1.36
CA ILE A 24 10.77 -0.83 -0.74
C ILE A 24 12.22 -0.39 -0.64
N ASP A 25 12.55 0.65 -1.39
CA ASP A 25 13.90 1.20 -1.39
C ASP A 25 14.13 2.04 -0.13
N ASN A 26 15.35 1.93 0.42
CA ASN A 26 15.78 2.82 1.48
C ASN A 26 16.15 4.17 0.86
N VAL A 27 15.41 5.19 1.23
CA VAL A 27 15.70 6.55 0.79
C VAL A 27 16.97 7.03 1.48
N GLN A 28 17.82 7.78 0.77
CA GLN A 28 19.09 8.30 1.34
C GLN A 28 18.86 9.03 2.67
N ALA A 29 19.80 8.89 3.59
CA ALA A 29 19.70 9.43 4.95
C ALA A 29 19.37 10.93 4.98
N ASP A 30 19.85 11.70 4.01
CA ASP A 30 19.66 13.13 3.91
C ASP A 30 18.32 13.55 3.26
N THR A 31 17.49 12.57 2.87
CA THR A 31 16.19 12.89 2.24
C THR A 31 15.22 13.41 3.31
N PRO A 32 14.63 14.60 3.12
CA PRO A 32 13.58 15.10 4.00
C PRO A 32 12.45 14.07 4.13
N ASN A 33 11.97 13.84 5.35
CA ASN A 33 10.90 12.88 5.66
C ASN A 33 11.23 11.39 5.43
N ARG A 34 12.52 10.99 5.34
CA ARG A 34 12.92 9.57 5.22
C ARG A 34 12.23 8.66 6.25
N ARG A 35 12.23 9.06 7.52
CA ARG A 35 11.60 8.29 8.60
C ARG A 35 10.11 8.06 8.33
N SER A 36 9.38 9.10 7.98
CA SER A 36 7.95 9.02 7.66
C SER A 36 7.69 8.15 6.41
N TYR A 37 8.56 8.22 5.41
CA TYR A 37 8.45 7.39 4.20
C TYR A 37 8.59 5.90 4.53
N ILE A 38 9.65 5.51 5.26
CA ILE A 38 9.92 4.13 5.63
C ILE A 38 8.78 3.59 6.51
N GLU A 39 8.37 4.36 7.52
CA GLU A 39 7.28 4.01 8.41
C GLU A 39 5.96 3.77 7.64
N THR A 40 5.59 4.67 6.77
CA THR A 40 4.37 4.53 5.96
C THR A 40 4.40 3.31 5.03
N LYS A 41 5.58 2.91 4.55
CA LYS A 41 5.73 1.84 3.58
C LYS A 41 5.94 0.46 4.18
N LEU A 42 6.58 0.38 5.34
CA LEU A 42 6.97 -0.91 5.96
C LEU A 42 6.07 -1.30 7.13
N TYR A 43 5.58 -0.34 7.90
CA TYR A 43 4.84 -0.62 9.12
C TYR A 43 3.59 -1.49 8.88
N GLY A 44 3.48 -2.56 9.65
CA GLY A 44 2.38 -3.50 9.55
C GLY A 44 2.44 -4.47 8.38
N ARG A 45 3.49 -4.44 7.55
CA ARG A 45 3.70 -5.42 6.46
C ARG A 45 4.56 -6.57 6.90
N ALA A 46 4.37 -7.75 6.30
CA ALA A 46 5.22 -8.91 6.52
C ALA A 46 6.40 -8.91 5.54
N LEU A 47 7.57 -9.35 5.99
CA LEU A 47 8.73 -9.54 5.13
C LEU A 47 8.50 -10.70 4.14
N ALA A 48 8.87 -10.52 2.89
CA ALA A 48 8.73 -11.56 1.86
C ALA A 48 9.92 -12.54 1.86
N VAL A 49 11.07 -12.10 2.32
CA VAL A 49 12.33 -12.88 2.38
C VAL A 49 13.07 -12.57 3.67
N ASP A 50 13.98 -13.46 4.08
CA ASP A 50 14.88 -13.20 5.18
C ASP A 50 15.69 -11.94 4.88
N THR A 51 15.74 -11.03 5.83
CA THR A 51 16.38 -9.72 5.67
C THR A 51 17.43 -9.55 6.74
N THR A 52 18.66 -9.27 6.31
CA THR A 52 19.78 -8.95 7.22
C THR A 52 19.80 -7.45 7.47
N LEU A 53 19.74 -7.06 8.72
CA LEU A 53 19.87 -5.68 9.19
C LEU A 53 21.34 -5.26 9.25
N GLY A 54 21.61 -3.98 9.40
CA GLY A 54 22.95 -3.43 9.45
C GLY A 54 23.79 -3.88 10.64
N ASP A 55 23.16 -4.29 11.71
CA ASP A 55 23.79 -4.90 12.89
C ASP A 55 24.15 -6.40 12.71
N GLY A 56 23.82 -6.98 11.56
CA GLY A 56 24.01 -8.40 11.26
C GLY A 56 22.88 -9.32 11.73
N THR A 57 21.84 -8.78 12.38
CA THR A 57 20.66 -9.55 12.77
C THR A 57 19.86 -9.99 11.55
N VAL A 58 19.49 -11.26 11.48
CA VAL A 58 18.64 -11.79 10.40
C VAL A 58 17.20 -11.84 10.88
N VAL A 59 16.33 -11.07 10.24
CA VAL A 59 14.89 -11.12 10.46
C VAL A 59 14.28 -12.11 9.47
N ALA A 60 13.57 -13.10 9.98
CA ALA A 60 12.98 -14.16 9.17
C ALA A 60 11.85 -13.64 8.27
N ARG A 61 11.65 -14.29 7.14
CA ARG A 61 10.48 -14.06 6.29
C ARG A 61 9.18 -14.24 7.10
N ASN A 62 8.11 -13.61 6.63
CA ASN A 62 6.78 -13.59 7.26
C ASN A 62 6.73 -12.87 8.62
N THR A 63 7.85 -12.31 9.12
CA THR A 63 7.82 -11.43 10.28
C THR A 63 7.10 -10.15 9.94
N ILE A 64 6.08 -9.78 10.73
CA ILE A 64 5.37 -8.51 10.58
C ILE A 64 6.21 -7.40 11.21
N VAL A 65 6.39 -6.32 10.46
CA VAL A 65 7.13 -5.14 10.92
C VAL A 65 6.27 -4.40 11.94
N GLY A 66 6.54 -4.64 13.22
CA GLY A 66 5.94 -3.94 14.36
C GLY A 66 6.82 -2.77 14.83
N ASP A 67 6.47 -2.23 16.02
CA ASP A 67 7.12 -1.03 16.55
C ASP A 67 8.64 -1.23 16.78
N GLU A 68 9.05 -2.32 17.40
CA GLU A 68 10.46 -2.63 17.72
C GLU A 68 11.31 -2.76 16.45
N LEU A 69 10.86 -3.57 15.48
CA LEU A 69 11.56 -3.74 14.21
C LEU A 69 11.54 -2.45 13.38
N MET A 70 10.48 -1.66 13.49
CA MET A 70 10.38 -0.37 12.81
C MET A 70 11.40 0.64 13.34
N GLU A 71 11.62 0.71 14.65
CA GLU A 71 12.66 1.57 15.23
C GLU A 71 14.04 1.21 14.69
N THR A 72 14.36 -0.07 14.66
CA THR A 72 15.63 -0.56 14.10
C THR A 72 15.77 -0.21 12.61
N LEU A 73 14.75 -0.47 11.79
CA LEU A 73 14.77 -0.17 10.35
C LEU A 73 14.80 1.33 10.04
N ARG A 74 14.20 2.14 10.90
CA ARG A 74 14.18 3.60 10.73
C ARG A 74 15.55 4.23 10.91
N ASP A 75 16.34 3.70 11.83
CA ASP A 75 17.68 4.22 12.13
C ASP A 75 18.79 3.52 11.34
N ASP A 76 18.52 2.33 10.80
CA ASP A 76 19.44 1.61 9.92
C ASP A 76 19.50 2.23 8.52
N THR A 77 20.64 2.76 8.15
CA THR A 77 20.92 3.32 6.82
C THR A 77 21.70 2.37 5.91
N SER A 78 22.04 1.19 6.41
CA SER A 78 22.93 0.25 5.71
C SER A 78 22.23 -0.59 4.66
N PHE A 79 20.92 -0.85 4.79
CA PHE A 79 20.19 -1.61 3.79
C PHE A 79 19.82 -0.76 2.58
N ASN A 80 19.91 -1.33 1.38
CA ASN A 80 19.52 -0.64 0.16
C ASN A 80 18.01 -0.74 -0.10
N ARG A 81 17.43 -1.92 0.14
CA ARG A 81 16.01 -2.20 -0.07
C ARG A 81 15.55 -3.39 0.75
N VAL A 82 14.28 -3.38 1.09
CA VAL A 82 13.60 -4.49 1.79
C VAL A 82 12.46 -5.01 0.92
N ARG A 83 12.28 -6.32 0.88
CA ARG A 83 11.18 -6.95 0.15
C ARG A 83 10.05 -7.30 1.11
N VAL A 84 8.89 -6.69 0.89
CA VAL A 84 7.70 -6.91 1.72
C VAL A 84 6.60 -7.61 0.94
N ARG A 85 5.79 -8.37 1.63
CA ARG A 85 4.59 -9.00 1.06
C ARG A 85 3.55 -7.92 0.74
N SER A 86 2.77 -8.16 -0.29
CA SER A 86 1.73 -7.24 -0.75
C SER A 86 0.55 -8.01 -1.32
N VAL A 87 -0.63 -7.44 -1.20
CA VAL A 87 -1.84 -7.95 -1.87
C VAL A 87 -1.70 -8.02 -3.40
N LEU A 88 -0.83 -7.17 -3.98
CA LEU A 88 -0.55 -7.18 -5.43
C LEU A 88 0.22 -8.40 -5.91
N THR A 89 0.90 -9.08 -5.01
CA THR A 89 1.72 -10.28 -5.28
C THR A 89 1.23 -11.48 -4.50
N CYS A 90 0.00 -11.42 -4.00
CA CYS A 90 -0.63 -12.52 -3.31
C CYS A 90 -0.99 -13.63 -4.30
N ASP A 91 -0.69 -14.87 -3.95
CA ASP A 91 -0.92 -16.06 -4.78
C ASP A 91 -2.14 -16.86 -4.32
N ALA A 92 -3.00 -16.24 -3.51
CA ALA A 92 -4.26 -16.83 -3.07
C ALA A 92 -5.23 -16.97 -4.25
N GLU A 93 -5.87 -18.15 -4.42
CA GLU A 93 -6.82 -18.38 -5.51
C GLU A 93 -8.05 -17.47 -5.43
N LEU A 94 -8.50 -17.17 -4.21
CA LEU A 94 -9.66 -16.32 -3.96
C LEU A 94 -9.34 -15.34 -2.82
N GLY A 95 -9.63 -14.07 -3.03
CA GLY A 95 -9.41 -13.04 -2.03
C GLY A 95 -7.93 -12.73 -1.81
N VAL A 96 -7.51 -12.65 -0.56
CA VAL A 96 -6.13 -12.37 -0.14
C VAL A 96 -5.77 -13.17 1.09
N CYS A 97 -4.49 -13.45 1.33
CA CYS A 97 -4.04 -14.05 2.58
C CYS A 97 -3.69 -12.98 3.63
N ALA A 98 -3.74 -13.37 4.91
CA ALA A 98 -3.47 -12.49 6.03
C ALA A 98 -2.06 -11.89 5.99
N LEU A 99 -1.04 -12.68 5.70
CA LEU A 99 0.35 -12.21 5.63
C LEU A 99 0.61 -11.23 4.47
N CYS A 100 -0.06 -11.39 3.32
CA CYS A 100 0.08 -10.43 2.22
C CYS A 100 -0.64 -9.12 2.50
N TYR A 101 -1.71 -9.14 3.27
CA TYR A 101 -2.40 -7.93 3.73
C TYR A 101 -1.65 -7.26 4.88
N GLY A 102 -1.25 -8.06 5.89
CA GLY A 102 -0.49 -7.61 7.05
C GLY A 102 -1.37 -7.19 8.22
N ARG A 103 -1.31 -5.93 8.64
CA ARG A 103 -1.98 -5.40 9.82
C ARG A 103 -3.36 -4.84 9.50
N SER A 104 -4.35 -5.15 10.34
CA SER A 104 -5.65 -4.48 10.32
C SER A 104 -5.52 -3.04 10.81
N LEU A 105 -6.03 -2.09 10.04
CA LEU A 105 -5.99 -0.66 10.39
C LEU A 105 -6.90 -0.33 11.58
N ALA A 106 -7.95 -1.12 11.80
CA ALA A 106 -8.91 -0.89 12.89
C ALA A 106 -8.40 -1.37 14.24
N SER A 107 -7.89 -2.61 14.30
CA SER A 107 -7.44 -3.24 15.56
C SER A 107 -5.97 -3.00 15.86
N GLY A 108 -5.18 -2.66 14.86
CA GLY A 108 -3.73 -2.54 14.99
C GLY A 108 -2.99 -3.86 15.16
N LYS A 109 -3.67 -4.99 15.06
CA LYS A 109 -3.12 -6.36 15.13
C LYS A 109 -3.02 -6.97 13.74
N ALA A 110 -2.44 -8.16 13.63
CA ALA A 110 -2.54 -8.95 12.42
C ALA A 110 -4.01 -9.11 12.00
N ILE A 111 -4.27 -9.05 10.69
CA ILE A 111 -5.62 -9.16 10.17
C ILE A 111 -6.20 -10.55 10.46
N GLU A 112 -7.50 -10.62 10.75
CA GLU A 112 -8.20 -11.86 11.00
C GLU A 112 -8.81 -12.44 9.71
N LEU A 113 -8.98 -13.77 9.69
CA LEU A 113 -9.67 -14.43 8.60
C LEU A 113 -11.14 -13.97 8.54
N GLY A 114 -11.63 -13.76 7.31
CA GLY A 114 -13.00 -13.33 7.07
C GLY A 114 -13.19 -11.79 6.99
N GLU A 115 -12.16 -10.99 7.26
CA GLU A 115 -12.28 -9.53 7.10
C GLU A 115 -12.46 -9.14 5.63
N ALA A 116 -13.48 -8.31 5.37
CA ALA A 116 -13.84 -7.83 4.03
C ALA A 116 -12.99 -6.60 3.64
N VAL A 117 -11.70 -6.82 3.44
CA VAL A 117 -10.71 -5.75 3.19
C VAL A 117 -10.99 -4.95 1.92
N GLY A 118 -11.60 -5.58 0.92
CA GLY A 118 -11.98 -4.90 -0.31
C GLY A 118 -13.08 -3.87 -0.11
N VAL A 119 -14.07 -4.16 0.72
CA VAL A 119 -15.14 -3.21 1.08
C VAL A 119 -14.56 -2.03 1.85
N ILE A 120 -13.67 -2.29 2.82
CA ILE A 120 -12.99 -1.24 3.59
C ILE A 120 -12.19 -0.33 2.66
N ALA A 121 -11.42 -0.90 1.72
CA ALA A 121 -10.68 -0.14 0.74
C ALA A 121 -11.59 0.70 -0.17
N ALA A 122 -12.69 0.11 -0.67
CA ALA A 122 -13.64 0.81 -1.53
C ALA A 122 -14.33 1.99 -0.81
N GLN A 123 -14.67 1.81 0.46
CA GLN A 123 -15.25 2.88 1.29
C GLN A 123 -14.24 3.99 1.57
N SER A 124 -12.99 3.64 1.86
CA SER A 124 -11.92 4.62 2.11
C SER A 124 -11.59 5.46 0.87
N ILE A 125 -11.73 4.89 -0.32
CA ILE A 125 -11.55 5.61 -1.60
C ILE A 125 -12.80 6.44 -1.92
N GLY A 126 -13.99 5.91 -1.65
CA GLY A 126 -15.26 6.51 -2.02
C GLY A 126 -15.70 7.66 -1.10
N GLU A 127 -15.38 7.59 0.19
CA GLU A 127 -15.74 8.62 1.17
C GLU A 127 -15.25 10.02 0.75
N PRO A 128 -13.96 10.26 0.44
CA PRO A 128 -13.50 11.57 0.03
C PRO A 128 -13.96 11.97 -1.37
N GLY A 129 -14.54 11.05 -2.15
CA GLY A 129 -15.03 11.33 -3.50
C GLY A 129 -16.06 12.45 -3.54
N THR A 130 -16.99 12.50 -2.58
CA THR A 130 -17.98 13.57 -2.46
C THR A 130 -17.32 14.91 -2.14
N GLN A 131 -16.32 14.93 -1.28
CA GLN A 131 -15.58 16.15 -0.94
C GLN A 131 -14.75 16.66 -2.12
N LEU A 132 -14.15 15.78 -2.91
CA LEU A 132 -13.43 16.12 -4.13
C LEU A 132 -14.36 16.75 -5.17
N THR A 133 -15.58 16.22 -5.32
CA THR A 133 -16.59 16.79 -6.23
C THR A 133 -16.99 18.20 -5.80
N MET A 134 -17.25 18.43 -4.52
CA MET A 134 -17.59 19.77 -4.01
C MET A 134 -16.45 20.77 -4.21
N ARG A 135 -15.20 20.37 -4.04
CA ARG A 135 -14.04 21.25 -4.23
C ARG A 135 -13.81 21.64 -5.69
N THR A 136 -14.09 20.75 -6.66
CA THR A 136 -13.95 21.06 -8.09
C THR A 136 -14.95 22.10 -8.59
N PHE A 137 -16.15 22.19 -8.00
CA PHE A 137 -17.13 23.24 -8.33
C PHE A 137 -16.71 24.61 -7.82
N HIS A 138 -15.96 24.70 -6.75
CA HIS A 138 -15.51 25.98 -6.18
C HIS A 138 -14.19 26.50 -6.76
N THR A 139 -13.42 25.68 -7.45
CA THR A 139 -12.12 26.06 -8.07
C THR A 139 -12.25 26.34 -9.57
N GLY A 140 -13.40 26.67 -10.06
CA GLY A 140 -13.69 26.98 -11.47
C GLY A 140 -13.04 28.23 -12.05
N GLY A 141 -11.86 28.62 -11.57
CA GLY A 141 -11.18 29.83 -12.02
C GLY A 141 -9.67 29.75 -12.17
N VAL A 142 -9.01 28.68 -11.80
CA VAL A 142 -7.55 28.57 -11.94
C VAL A 142 -7.22 27.48 -12.95
N ALA A 143 -7.05 27.89 -14.19
CA ALA A 143 -6.40 27.08 -15.23
C ALA A 143 -4.93 26.91 -14.85
N GLY A 144 -4.61 25.90 -14.08
CA GLY A 144 -3.25 25.57 -13.65
C GLY A 144 -3.07 24.07 -13.58
N LYS A 145 -1.88 23.64 -13.77
CA LYS A 145 -1.31 22.29 -13.91
C LYS A 145 -1.86 21.16 -13.03
N ASP A 146 -2.80 21.42 -12.12
CA ASP A 146 -3.34 20.47 -11.14
C ASP A 146 -4.69 19.82 -11.52
N ILE A 147 -5.14 19.95 -12.77
CA ILE A 147 -6.40 19.35 -13.26
C ILE A 147 -6.32 17.81 -13.30
N ALA A 148 -5.13 17.24 -13.22
CA ALA A 148 -4.94 15.78 -13.16
C ALA A 148 -5.19 15.17 -11.78
N GLY A 149 -5.47 15.98 -10.75
CA GLY A 149 -5.79 15.52 -9.41
C GLY A 149 -7.30 15.44 -9.16
N GLY A 150 -7.69 14.71 -8.13
CA GLY A 150 -9.07 14.62 -7.68
C GLY A 150 -9.89 13.53 -8.36
N LEU A 151 -11.22 13.69 -8.31
CA LEU A 151 -12.17 12.68 -8.80
C LEU A 151 -11.97 12.27 -10.27
N PRO A 152 -11.70 13.18 -11.23
CA PRO A 152 -11.44 12.79 -12.62
C PRO A 152 -10.29 11.80 -12.76
N ARG A 153 -9.22 11.96 -11.98
CA ARG A 153 -8.07 11.05 -12.02
C ARG A 153 -8.41 9.68 -11.43
N VAL A 154 -9.20 9.64 -10.38
CA VAL A 154 -9.71 8.38 -9.80
C VAL A 154 -10.53 7.62 -10.84
N VAL A 155 -11.45 8.30 -11.54
CA VAL A 155 -12.25 7.70 -12.61
C VAL A 155 -11.38 7.18 -13.76
N GLU A 156 -10.40 7.95 -14.21
CA GLU A 156 -9.47 7.51 -15.26
C GLU A 156 -8.77 6.21 -14.88
N LEU A 157 -8.28 6.10 -13.65
CA LEU A 157 -7.56 4.92 -13.16
C LEU A 157 -8.48 3.69 -13.05
N PHE A 158 -9.68 3.84 -12.48
CA PHE A 158 -10.59 2.70 -12.28
C PHE A 158 -11.33 2.27 -13.55
N GLU A 159 -11.54 3.17 -14.48
CA GLU A 159 -12.17 2.85 -15.77
C GLU A 159 -11.13 2.57 -16.87
N ALA A 160 -9.83 2.56 -16.54
CA ALA A 160 -8.71 2.37 -17.48
C ALA A 160 -8.82 3.29 -18.73
N ARG A 161 -9.28 4.52 -18.54
CA ARG A 161 -9.37 5.51 -19.61
C ARG A 161 -7.98 6.07 -19.92
N THR A 162 -7.75 6.39 -21.20
CA THR A 162 -6.52 7.07 -21.61
C THR A 162 -6.45 8.46 -20.95
N PRO A 163 -5.43 8.73 -20.12
CA PRO A 163 -5.29 10.01 -19.43
C PRO A 163 -5.00 11.13 -20.42
N LYS A 164 -5.44 12.35 -20.09
CA LYS A 164 -5.04 13.55 -20.82
C LYS A 164 -3.54 13.78 -20.62
N GLY A 165 -2.78 13.74 -21.69
CA GLY A 165 -1.32 13.88 -21.62
C GLY A 165 -0.58 12.56 -21.39
N SER A 166 -1.13 11.45 -21.89
CA SER A 166 -0.43 10.17 -21.90
C SER A 166 0.92 10.26 -22.63
N ALA A 167 1.93 9.55 -22.12
CA ALA A 167 3.19 9.41 -22.83
C ALA A 167 2.96 8.69 -24.16
N ARG A 168 3.56 9.23 -25.24
CA ARG A 168 3.58 8.54 -26.52
C ARG A 168 4.71 7.50 -26.51
N LEU A 169 4.36 6.28 -26.83
CA LEU A 169 5.37 5.27 -27.11
C LEU A 169 6.05 5.62 -28.45
N ALA A 170 7.37 5.55 -28.44
CA ALA A 170 8.17 5.75 -29.63
C ALA A 170 8.05 4.54 -30.58
#